data_5e8381e9e9bee10783619d8fe3d735a4
#
_entry.id   5e8381e9e9bee10783619d8fe3d735a4
#
_cell.length_a   1.000
_cell.length_b   1.000
_cell.length_c   1.000
_cell.angle_alpha   90.00
_cell.angle_beta   90.00
_cell.angle_gamma   90.00
#
_symmetry.space_group_name_H-M   'P 1'
#
loop_
_entity.id
_entity.type
_entity.pdbx_description
1 polymer ?
#
loop_
_entity_poly.entity_id
_entity_poly.type
_entity_poly.pdbx_seq_one_letter_code
_entity_poly.pdbx_strand_id
1 'polypeptide(L)'
;MAEAADTFAANRAIGRVALAVGASAGATRRSRLREEGSLRVRCPGPPAAELEAVIVNTAGGVAGGDRLTFEFAVGPGARLVVTPAAAEKVYRTLAPDATIGVKLSVGTGAALAWLPQETILFDRARLTRTIDIDLAENAELLLAEALVFGRSG
;
A
#
# COMPACT_ATOMS: atom_id res chain seq x y z
N MET A 1 -3.36 15.76 -31.42
CA MET A 1 -3.70 14.49 -30.76
C MET A 1 -2.56 13.97 -29.88
N ALA A 2 -1.29 14.03 -30.28
CA ALA A 2 -0.14 13.62 -29.44
C ALA A 2 0.02 14.47 -28.17
N GLU A 3 -0.17 15.78 -28.24
CA GLU A 3 -0.02 16.73 -27.12
C GLU A 3 -1.06 16.53 -26.00
N ALA A 4 -2.30 16.18 -26.34
CA ALA A 4 -3.33 15.87 -25.34
C ALA A 4 -3.06 14.54 -24.62
N ALA A 5 -2.51 13.54 -25.31
CA ALA A 5 -2.13 12.26 -24.72
C ALA A 5 -0.92 12.40 -23.77
N ASP A 6 0.02 13.28 -24.10
CA ASP A 6 1.20 13.54 -23.28
C ASP A 6 0.82 14.32 -21.99
N THR A 7 -0.08 15.30 -22.09
CA THR A 7 -0.62 16.04 -20.94
C THR A 7 -1.42 15.11 -20.01
N PHE A 8 -2.15 14.14 -20.56
CA PHE A 8 -2.90 13.17 -19.77
C PHE A 8 -1.98 12.21 -19.01
N ALA A 9 -0.89 11.76 -19.62
CA ALA A 9 0.12 10.93 -18.97
C ALA A 9 0.88 11.68 -17.86
N ALA A 10 1.15 12.97 -18.06
CA ALA A 10 1.86 13.83 -17.09
C ALA A 10 1.05 14.09 -15.80
N ASN A 11 -0.28 13.92 -15.83
CA ASN A 11 -1.17 14.12 -14.67
C ASN A 11 -1.51 12.84 -13.91
N ARG A 12 -0.82 11.72 -14.20
CA ARG A 12 -1.05 10.46 -13.47
C ARG A 12 -0.25 10.43 -12.19
N ALA A 13 -0.90 9.92 -11.13
CA ALA A 13 -0.22 9.71 -9.86
C ALA A 13 0.71 8.50 -9.96
N ILE A 14 1.97 8.72 -9.64
CA ILE A 14 2.92 7.64 -9.40
C ILE A 14 3.32 7.74 -7.94
N GLY A 15 3.02 6.69 -7.17
CA GLY A 15 3.34 6.62 -5.76
C GLY A 15 4.10 5.35 -5.42
N ARG A 16 5.13 5.47 -4.59
CA ARG A 16 5.84 4.33 -4.05
C ARG A 16 6.15 4.53 -2.57
N VAL A 17 5.94 3.48 -1.82
CA VAL A 17 6.39 3.37 -0.43
C VAL A 17 7.14 2.06 -0.28
N ALA A 18 8.31 2.12 0.35
CA ALA A 18 9.04 0.94 0.81
C ALA A 18 9.45 1.16 2.27
N LEU A 19 8.88 0.36 3.17
CA LEU A 19 9.17 0.37 4.60
C LEU A 19 9.81 -0.94 5.01
N ALA A 20 10.96 -0.86 5.66
CA ALA A 20 11.56 -2.01 6.35
C ALA A 20 11.59 -1.73 7.86
N VAL A 21 11.25 -2.77 8.63
CA VAL A 21 11.29 -2.74 10.09
C VAL A 21 12.11 -3.90 10.63
N GLY A 22 12.66 -3.74 11.81
CA GLY A 22 13.44 -4.75 12.50
C GLY A 22 13.18 -4.75 14.01
N ALA A 23 13.42 -5.88 14.65
CA ALA A 23 13.35 -6.02 16.11
C ALA A 23 14.65 -5.59 16.76
N SER A 24 14.58 -4.78 17.79
CA SER A 24 15.73 -4.36 18.59
C SER A 24 15.29 -4.00 20.00
N ALA A 25 15.94 -4.57 21.00
CA ALA A 25 15.68 -4.33 22.43
C ALA A 25 14.19 -4.48 22.81
N GLY A 26 13.53 -5.54 22.32
CA GLY A 26 12.14 -5.85 22.62
C GLY A 26 11.10 -4.96 21.90
N ALA A 27 11.55 -4.12 20.99
CA ALA A 27 10.65 -3.25 20.21
C ALA A 27 10.90 -3.41 18.71
N THR A 28 9.86 -3.20 17.92
CA THR A 28 9.95 -3.07 16.46
C THR A 28 10.23 -1.63 16.11
N ARG A 29 11.23 -1.43 15.26
CA ARG A 29 11.67 -0.10 14.82
C ARG A 29 11.79 -0.04 13.32
N ARG A 30 11.52 1.13 12.77
CA ARG A 30 11.79 1.41 11.36
C ARG A 30 13.30 1.37 11.10
N SER A 31 13.73 0.55 10.16
CA SER A 31 15.10 0.49 9.69
C SER A 31 15.34 1.26 8.39
N ARG A 32 14.34 1.31 7.51
CA ARG A 32 14.40 2.06 6.26
C ARG A 32 13.01 2.53 5.83
N LEU A 33 12.93 3.73 5.28
CA LEU A 33 11.73 4.25 4.64
C LEU A 33 12.12 4.97 3.35
N ARG A 34 11.41 4.64 2.26
CA ARG A 34 11.43 5.36 0.99
C ARG A 34 10.01 5.76 0.63
N GLU A 35 9.82 7.01 0.29
CA GLU A 35 8.55 7.59 -0.12
C GLU A 35 8.73 8.35 -1.42
N GLU A 36 7.88 8.09 -2.40
CA GLU A 36 7.90 8.74 -3.71
C GLU A 36 6.48 9.09 -4.16
N GLY A 37 6.36 10.20 -4.88
CA GLY A 37 5.10 10.64 -5.47
C GLY A 37 4.00 10.90 -4.43
N SER A 38 2.83 10.31 -4.63
CA SER A 38 1.65 10.54 -3.82
C SER A 38 1.57 9.73 -2.52
N LEU A 39 2.46 8.78 -2.30
CA LEU A 39 2.38 7.89 -1.15
C LEU A 39 3.28 8.33 0.01
N ARG A 40 2.73 8.23 1.23
CA ARG A 40 3.42 8.48 2.49
C ARG A 40 3.10 7.37 3.50
N VAL A 41 4.03 7.17 4.45
CA VAL A 41 3.81 6.32 5.63
C VAL A 41 4.09 7.12 6.88
N ARG A 42 3.24 6.95 7.87
CA ARG A 42 3.42 7.50 9.22
C ARG A 42 3.39 6.37 10.21
N CYS A 43 4.31 6.40 11.17
CA CYS A 43 4.33 5.48 12.29
C CYS A 43 3.97 6.28 13.53
N PRO A 44 2.68 6.30 13.92
CA PRO A 44 2.25 7.02 15.12
C PRO A 44 2.76 6.33 16.38
N GLY A 45 3.14 7.10 17.35
CA GLY A 45 3.58 6.60 18.65
C GLY A 45 5.06 6.20 18.72
N PRO A 46 5.52 5.86 19.92
CA PRO A 46 6.88 5.39 20.17
C PRO A 46 7.08 3.96 19.67
N PRO A 47 8.33 3.52 19.49
CA PRO A 47 8.61 2.12 19.25
C PRO A 47 8.02 1.22 20.34
N ALA A 48 7.35 0.14 19.93
CA ALA A 48 6.70 -0.84 20.79
C ALA A 48 6.98 -2.25 20.27
N ALA A 49 6.52 -3.28 20.98
CA ALA A 49 6.66 -4.66 20.51
C ALA A 49 6.10 -4.83 19.10
N GLU A 50 4.99 -4.17 18.80
CA GLU A 50 4.38 -4.08 17.48
C GLU A 50 4.40 -2.62 17.00
N LEU A 51 4.81 -2.40 15.76
CA LEU A 51 4.82 -1.07 15.13
C LEU A 51 3.59 -0.93 14.22
N GLU A 52 2.92 0.20 14.32
CA GLU A 52 1.85 0.57 13.39
C GLU A 52 2.40 1.47 12.27
N ALA A 53 2.05 1.16 11.04
CA ALA A 53 2.35 1.97 9.87
C ALA A 53 1.05 2.38 9.16
N VAL A 54 0.82 3.67 9.06
CA VAL A 54 -0.36 4.26 8.43
C VAL A 54 0.02 4.79 7.05
N ILE A 55 -0.59 4.22 6.01
CA ILE A 55 -0.40 4.67 4.62
C ILE A 55 -1.31 5.86 4.35
N VAL A 56 -0.77 6.86 3.67
CA VAL A 56 -1.51 8.03 3.19
C VAL A 56 -1.29 8.17 1.69
N ASN A 57 -2.37 8.11 0.91
CA ASN A 57 -2.37 8.48 -0.49
C ASN A 57 -2.82 9.95 -0.63
N THR A 58 -1.91 10.84 -0.94
CA THR A 58 -2.18 12.29 -1.05
C THR A 58 -2.85 12.69 -2.36
N ALA A 59 -3.02 11.75 -3.31
CA ALA A 59 -3.71 11.99 -4.58
C ALA A 59 -5.25 11.99 -4.45
N GLY A 60 -5.80 11.60 -3.29
CA GLY A 60 -7.23 11.64 -3.02
C GLY A 60 -8.05 10.54 -3.69
N GLY A 61 -7.41 9.48 -4.16
CA GLY A 61 -8.01 8.33 -4.83
C GLY A 61 -7.13 7.84 -5.97
N VAL A 62 -7.63 6.88 -6.73
CA VAL A 62 -6.92 6.23 -7.84
C VAL A 62 -7.69 6.47 -9.13
N ALA A 63 -7.02 7.03 -10.12
CA ALA A 63 -7.56 7.25 -11.45
C ALA A 63 -6.90 6.31 -12.48
N GLY A 64 -7.52 6.15 -13.64
CA GLY A 64 -6.93 5.32 -14.70
C GLY A 64 -5.53 5.80 -15.10
N GLY A 65 -4.59 4.87 -15.19
CA GLY A 65 -3.18 5.13 -15.46
C GLY A 65 -2.32 5.44 -14.24
N ASP A 66 -2.90 5.61 -13.05
CA ASP A 66 -2.14 5.75 -11.82
C ASP A 66 -1.40 4.44 -11.49
N ARG A 67 -0.23 4.58 -10.88
CA ARG A 67 0.62 3.46 -10.47
C ARG A 67 1.03 3.62 -9.02
N LEU A 68 0.56 2.73 -8.17
CA LEU A 68 0.91 2.71 -6.75
C LEU A 68 1.66 1.43 -6.41
N THR A 69 2.76 1.55 -5.70
CA THR A 69 3.58 0.42 -5.26
C THR A 69 3.82 0.50 -3.77
N PHE A 70 3.53 -0.60 -3.07
CA PHE A 70 3.70 -0.75 -1.64
C PHE A 70 4.64 -1.93 -1.36
N GLU A 71 5.71 -1.69 -0.64
CA GLU A 71 6.66 -2.72 -0.23
C GLU A 71 6.85 -2.66 1.29
N PHE A 72 6.57 -3.77 1.98
CA PHE A 72 6.77 -3.89 3.41
C PHE A 72 7.64 -5.10 3.71
N ALA A 73 8.76 -4.86 4.38
CA ALA A 73 9.70 -5.89 4.79
C ALA A 73 9.81 -5.92 6.31
N VAL A 74 9.42 -7.04 6.92
CA VAL A 74 9.45 -7.26 8.35
C VAL A 74 10.61 -8.19 8.69
N GLY A 75 11.64 -7.65 9.33
CA GLY A 75 12.83 -8.39 9.73
C GLY A 75 12.53 -9.46 10.79
N PRO A 76 13.46 -10.41 11.01
CA PRO A 76 13.26 -11.49 11.95
C PRO A 76 12.79 -11.02 13.34
N GLY A 77 11.74 -11.65 13.87
CA GLY A 77 11.16 -11.36 15.18
C GLY A 77 10.44 -10.03 15.31
N ALA A 78 10.39 -9.19 14.28
CA ALA A 78 9.66 -7.92 14.30
C ALA A 78 8.15 -8.13 14.05
N ARG A 79 7.34 -7.16 14.47
CA ARG A 79 5.89 -7.19 14.31
C ARG A 79 5.40 -5.86 13.73
N LEU A 80 4.67 -5.91 12.63
CA LEU A 80 4.19 -4.72 11.91
C LEU A 80 2.70 -4.86 11.60
N VAL A 81 1.95 -3.79 11.88
CA VAL A 81 0.57 -3.61 11.39
C VAL A 81 0.57 -2.50 10.36
N VAL A 82 0.00 -2.74 9.19
CA VAL A 82 -0.13 -1.76 8.12
C VAL A 82 -1.59 -1.52 7.82
N THR A 83 -2.01 -0.26 7.90
CA THR A 83 -3.36 0.19 7.56
C THR A 83 -3.29 1.53 6.83
N PRO A 84 -4.17 1.84 5.88
CA PRO A 84 -4.28 3.18 5.32
C PRO A 84 -5.10 4.10 6.23
N ALA A 85 -4.88 5.41 6.07
CA ALA A 85 -5.62 6.43 6.79
C ALA A 85 -7.09 6.54 6.37
N ALA A 86 -7.43 6.05 5.16
CA ALA A 86 -8.78 6.12 4.60
C ALA A 86 -9.02 5.01 3.59
N ALA A 87 -10.30 4.77 3.27
CA ALA A 87 -10.72 3.93 2.15
C ALA A 87 -10.12 4.42 0.82
N GLU A 88 -9.76 3.50 -0.06
CA GLU A 88 -9.24 3.82 -1.38
C GLU A 88 -10.36 3.84 -2.42
N LYS A 89 -10.52 4.97 -3.09
CA LYS A 89 -11.50 5.13 -4.15
C LYS A 89 -10.84 4.92 -5.50
N VAL A 90 -11.38 4.01 -6.31
CA VAL A 90 -10.92 3.80 -7.68
C VAL A 90 -11.99 4.33 -8.62
N TYR A 91 -11.64 5.41 -9.30
CA TYR A 91 -12.57 6.14 -10.14
C TYR A 91 -12.78 5.47 -11.50
N ARG A 92 -13.90 5.79 -12.11
CA ARG A 92 -14.22 5.41 -13.49
C ARG A 92 -13.11 5.84 -14.45
N THR A 93 -12.76 4.96 -15.39
CA THR A 93 -11.85 5.30 -16.47
C THR A 93 -12.24 4.60 -17.78
N LEU A 94 -11.92 5.22 -18.90
CA LEU A 94 -12.06 4.60 -20.23
C LEU A 94 -10.79 3.81 -20.60
N ALA A 95 -9.63 4.33 -20.26
CA ALA A 95 -8.29 3.73 -20.42
C ALA A 95 -7.23 4.75 -19.97
N PRO A 96 -6.00 4.33 -19.59
CA PRO A 96 -5.57 2.98 -19.27
C PRO A 96 -6.02 2.53 -17.87
N ASP A 97 -5.77 1.25 -17.54
CA ASP A 97 -6.04 0.73 -16.20
C ASP A 97 -5.12 1.38 -15.16
N ALA A 98 -5.63 1.55 -13.95
CA ALA A 98 -4.78 1.81 -12.79
C ALA A 98 -4.06 0.53 -12.35
N THR A 99 -2.89 0.66 -11.76
CA THR A 99 -2.15 -0.49 -11.23
C THR A 99 -1.77 -0.26 -9.77
N ILE A 100 -2.00 -1.28 -8.94
CA ILE A 100 -1.58 -1.31 -7.55
C ILE A 100 -0.80 -2.60 -7.32
N GLY A 101 0.48 -2.47 -6.98
CA GLY A 101 1.34 -3.60 -6.59
C GLY A 101 1.65 -3.54 -5.10
N VAL A 102 1.46 -4.67 -4.41
CA VAL A 102 1.81 -4.83 -2.99
C VAL A 102 2.81 -5.97 -2.89
N LYS A 103 3.91 -5.74 -2.20
CA LYS A 103 4.92 -6.76 -1.88
C LYS A 103 5.11 -6.84 -0.38
N LEU A 104 4.88 -8.02 0.17
CA LEU A 104 4.98 -8.31 1.60
C LEU A 104 6.06 -9.37 1.83
N SER A 105 7.10 -9.03 2.59
CA SER A 105 8.16 -9.97 2.98
C SER A 105 8.23 -10.06 4.50
N VAL A 106 8.05 -11.26 5.05
CA VAL A 106 8.01 -11.49 6.50
C VAL A 106 9.11 -12.45 6.89
N GLY A 107 10.05 -11.97 7.69
CA GLY A 107 11.21 -12.71 8.13
C GLY A 107 10.89 -13.79 9.16
N THR A 108 11.89 -14.58 9.51
CA THR A 108 11.76 -15.70 10.44
C THR A 108 11.18 -15.25 11.79
N GLY A 109 10.11 -15.90 12.23
CA GLY A 109 9.43 -15.61 13.50
C GLY A 109 8.85 -14.20 13.60
N ALA A 110 8.75 -13.48 12.48
CA ALA A 110 8.14 -12.16 12.41
C ALA A 110 6.63 -12.23 12.12
N ALA A 111 5.93 -11.13 12.34
CA ALA A 111 4.50 -11.05 12.06
C ALA A 111 4.15 -9.76 11.32
N LEU A 112 3.28 -9.88 10.32
CA LEU A 112 2.71 -8.76 9.58
C LEU A 112 1.20 -8.87 9.56
N ALA A 113 0.51 -7.78 9.89
CA ALA A 113 -0.90 -7.61 9.62
C ALA A 113 -1.08 -6.56 8.51
N TRP A 114 -1.60 -6.98 7.35
CA TRP A 114 -2.00 -6.13 6.24
C TRP A 114 -3.50 -5.93 6.29
N LEU A 115 -3.94 -4.77 6.77
CA LEU A 115 -5.33 -4.47 7.09
C LEU A 115 -5.78 -3.17 6.38
N PRO A 116 -5.86 -3.14 5.05
CA PRO A 116 -6.36 -1.98 4.35
C PRO A 116 -7.82 -1.70 4.70
N GLN A 117 -8.20 -0.43 4.65
CA GLN A 117 -9.60 -0.04 4.57
C GLN A 117 -10.19 -0.53 3.24
N GLU A 118 -11.50 -0.42 3.08
CA GLU A 118 -12.16 -0.87 1.87
C GLU A 118 -11.65 -0.15 0.61
N THR A 119 -11.54 -0.90 -0.47
CA THR A 119 -11.36 -0.36 -1.83
C THR A 119 -12.73 -0.20 -2.48
N ILE A 120 -13.11 1.03 -2.78
CA ILE A 120 -14.41 1.37 -3.36
C ILE A 120 -14.24 1.51 -4.87
N LEU A 121 -14.77 0.56 -5.62
CA LEU A 121 -14.74 0.55 -7.08
C LEU A 121 -15.98 1.27 -7.62
N PHE A 122 -15.77 2.39 -8.29
CA PHE A 122 -16.84 3.10 -8.99
C PHE A 122 -17.27 2.33 -10.25
N ASP A 123 -18.44 2.62 -10.76
CA ASP A 123 -18.90 2.04 -12.02
C ASP A 123 -17.84 2.27 -13.12
N ARG A 124 -17.51 1.19 -13.87
CA ARG A 124 -16.48 1.19 -14.91
C ARG A 124 -15.06 1.55 -14.40
N ALA A 125 -14.77 1.38 -13.13
CA ALA A 125 -13.39 1.41 -12.65
C ALA A 125 -12.58 0.29 -13.31
N ARG A 126 -11.31 0.57 -13.62
CA ARG A 126 -10.38 -0.41 -14.21
C ARG A 126 -9.11 -0.43 -13.38
N LEU A 127 -8.89 -1.54 -12.72
CA LEU A 127 -7.79 -1.73 -11.79
C LEU A 127 -7.15 -3.10 -11.98
N THR A 128 -5.83 -3.14 -12.11
CA THR A 128 -5.03 -4.34 -11.92
C THR A 128 -4.34 -4.25 -10.57
N ARG A 129 -4.60 -5.22 -9.69
CA ARG A 129 -4.01 -5.29 -8.36
C ARG A 129 -3.30 -6.61 -8.19
N THR A 130 -2.06 -6.56 -7.70
CA THR A 130 -1.26 -7.74 -7.37
C THR A 130 -0.76 -7.66 -5.95
N ILE A 131 -0.68 -8.81 -5.28
CA ILE A 131 -0.08 -8.96 -3.96
C ILE A 131 0.91 -10.11 -4.03
N ASP A 132 2.19 -9.80 -3.89
CA ASP A 132 3.27 -10.76 -3.82
C ASP A 132 3.67 -10.97 -2.36
N ILE A 133 3.68 -12.21 -1.90
CA ILE A 133 3.92 -12.58 -0.50
C ILE A 133 5.10 -13.53 -0.41
N ASP A 134 6.06 -13.20 0.43
CA ASP A 134 7.20 -14.03 0.79
C ASP A 134 7.25 -14.21 2.32
N LEU A 135 7.10 -15.45 2.78
CA LEU A 135 7.07 -15.81 4.19
C LEU A 135 8.22 -16.75 4.52
N ALA A 136 9.07 -16.34 5.45
CA ALA A 136 10.13 -17.18 6.00
C ALA A 136 9.57 -18.20 7.01
N GLU A 137 10.43 -19.01 7.58
CA GLU A 137 10.08 -20.01 8.58
C GLU A 137 9.45 -19.37 9.82
N ASN A 138 8.35 -19.94 10.32
CA ASN A 138 7.59 -19.44 11.46
C ASN A 138 7.12 -17.98 11.33
N ALA A 139 7.06 -17.44 10.10
CA ALA A 139 6.46 -16.14 9.85
C ALA A 139 4.93 -16.21 9.94
N GLU A 140 4.33 -15.14 10.43
CA GLU A 140 2.88 -14.99 10.54
C GLU A 140 2.38 -13.86 9.65
N LEU A 141 1.32 -14.10 8.88
CA LEU A 141 0.65 -13.08 8.08
C LEU A 141 -0.85 -13.10 8.36
N LEU A 142 -1.38 -11.95 8.77
CA LEU A 142 -2.81 -11.66 8.72
C LEU A 142 -3.07 -10.72 7.56
N LEU A 143 -3.86 -11.14 6.58
CA LEU A 143 -4.23 -10.34 5.43
C LEU A 143 -5.75 -10.32 5.30
N ALA A 144 -6.34 -9.13 5.25
CA ALA A 144 -7.76 -8.94 5.01
C ALA A 144 -7.97 -7.77 4.06
N GLU A 145 -8.77 -7.95 3.02
CA GLU A 145 -9.15 -6.90 2.08
C GLU A 145 -10.66 -6.89 1.87
N ALA A 146 -11.24 -5.71 1.79
CA ALA A 146 -12.64 -5.51 1.50
C ALA A 146 -12.80 -4.71 0.20
N LEU A 147 -13.67 -5.18 -0.69
CA LEU A 147 -14.00 -4.52 -1.96
C LEU A 147 -15.47 -4.13 -1.97
N VAL A 148 -15.76 -2.89 -2.33
CA VAL A 148 -17.12 -2.38 -2.52
C VAL A 148 -17.30 -2.08 -4.00
N PHE A 149 -18.30 -2.72 -4.63
CA PHE A 149 -18.54 -2.63 -6.06
C PHE A 149 -19.76 -1.75 -6.40
N GLY A 150 -19.74 -1.18 -7.58
CA GLY A 150 -20.94 -0.61 -8.22
C GLY A 150 -21.35 0.75 -7.68
N ARG A 151 -20.44 1.52 -7.08
CA ARG A 151 -20.74 2.88 -6.70
C ARG A 151 -20.95 3.74 -7.96
N SER A 152 -22.18 4.23 -8.16
CA SER A 152 -22.48 5.30 -9.11
C SER A 152 -21.99 6.64 -8.55
N GLY A 153 -21.22 7.36 -9.34
CA GLY A 153 -20.70 8.69 -9.00
C GLY A 153 -21.63 9.79 -9.43
#